data_ffba0d23baeea3418050ac094335dc07
#
_entry.id   ffba0d23baeea3418050ac094335dc07
#
_cell.length_a   1.000
_cell.length_b   1.000
_cell.length_c   1.000
_cell.angle_alpha   90.00
_cell.angle_beta   90.00
_cell.angle_gamma   90.00
#
_symmetry.space_group_name_H-M   'P 1'
#
loop_
_entity.id
_entity.type
_entity.pdbx_description
1 polymer ?
#
loop_
_entity_poly.entity_id
_entity_poly.type
_entity_poly.pdbx_seq_one_letter_code
_entity_poly.pdbx_strand_id
1 'polypeptide(L)'
;ISATKQWALNTGKDWKPYWEDQDTKLIHFIGKDNIVFHCIIFPVMLQLHGNILPTNVPANEFMNLEGDKMSTSRNWKLEMEDYINDFIKPENGGSQLADTLRYYLTAIAPESKDSEFTWKGFQDANNSELVSIFGNFINRALVLMHKLCNGKVPPLHNELLDELDHATIEAIQQSKQKVEQLLEDYKFRDAQFEVINLARIGNQYMQKKEPWILAKQLESNPSAQQLINNCLHICLQLTANLAILSNPFLPFTAKKICYLLKVVDKILDWENAGSMKLLSVGYSLRAPELLFRKIEDEEITKQIEKLKAAAVNKEPIVQTTPAPAVKPEIVFDDFAKIDL
;
A
#
# COMPACT_ATOMS: atom_id res chain seq x y z
N ILE A 1 20.18 -0.19 -18.17
CA ILE A 1 21.02 -1.28 -18.73
C ILE A 1 22.21 -1.59 -17.80
N SER A 2 23.03 -0.60 -17.42
CA SER A 2 24.24 -0.84 -16.60
C SER A 2 23.92 -1.53 -15.26
N ALA A 3 22.88 -1.10 -14.56
CA ALA A 3 22.44 -1.73 -13.30
C ALA A 3 21.98 -3.18 -13.52
N THR A 4 21.27 -3.45 -14.61
CA THR A 4 20.81 -4.82 -14.96
C THR A 4 22.01 -5.71 -15.30
N LYS A 5 23.00 -5.19 -16.02
CA LYS A 5 24.27 -5.92 -16.29
C LYS A 5 25.01 -6.24 -15.01
N GLN A 6 25.13 -5.29 -14.09
CA GLN A 6 25.81 -5.51 -12.81
C GLN A 6 25.06 -6.55 -11.95
N TRP A 7 23.72 -6.47 -11.91
CA TRP A 7 22.90 -7.46 -11.22
C TRP A 7 23.08 -8.87 -11.81
N ALA A 8 23.10 -8.98 -13.14
CA ALA A 8 23.29 -10.25 -13.84
C ALA A 8 24.66 -10.86 -13.51
N LEU A 9 25.73 -10.05 -13.50
CA LEU A 9 27.07 -10.48 -13.09
C LEU A 9 27.08 -11.02 -11.65
N ASN A 10 26.41 -10.31 -10.73
CA ASN A 10 26.38 -10.69 -9.32
C ASN A 10 25.56 -11.96 -9.06
N THR A 11 24.59 -12.27 -9.90
CA THR A 11 23.64 -13.39 -9.72
C THR A 11 23.88 -14.57 -10.67
N GLY A 12 24.83 -14.46 -11.61
CA GLY A 12 25.08 -15.46 -12.65
C GLY A 12 23.92 -15.60 -13.67
N LYS A 13 23.11 -14.56 -13.85
CA LYS A 13 21.97 -14.54 -14.78
C LYS A 13 22.31 -13.79 -16.07
N ASP A 14 21.48 -14.00 -17.10
CA ASP A 14 21.57 -13.19 -18.33
C ASP A 14 20.74 -11.90 -18.18
N TRP A 15 21.33 -10.78 -18.61
CA TRP A 15 20.67 -9.46 -18.58
C TRP A 15 19.88 -9.15 -19.86
N LYS A 16 20.26 -9.83 -20.97
CA LYS A 16 19.73 -9.53 -22.32
C LYS A 16 18.19 -9.66 -22.42
N PRO A 17 17.56 -10.71 -21.89
CA PRO A 17 16.10 -10.85 -21.98
C PRO A 17 15.34 -9.64 -21.43
N TYR A 18 15.89 -8.95 -20.44
CA TYR A 18 15.25 -7.77 -19.86
C TYR A 18 15.27 -6.52 -20.75
N TRP A 19 16.07 -6.52 -21.83
CA TRP A 19 16.27 -5.35 -22.69
C TRP A 19 16.13 -5.65 -24.19
N GLU A 20 16.17 -6.90 -24.60
CA GLU A 20 16.19 -7.31 -26.00
C GLU A 20 15.01 -8.25 -26.38
N ASP A 21 14.37 -8.92 -25.39
CA ASP A 21 13.28 -9.85 -25.65
C ASP A 21 11.96 -9.10 -25.89
N GLN A 22 11.29 -9.39 -27.01
CA GLN A 22 10.04 -8.75 -27.42
C GLN A 22 8.85 -9.07 -26.51
N ASP A 23 8.91 -10.18 -25.75
CA ASP A 23 7.89 -10.56 -24.77
C ASP A 23 8.07 -9.83 -23.42
N THR A 24 9.20 -9.12 -23.23
CA THR A 24 9.47 -8.33 -22.05
C THR A 24 8.72 -6.99 -22.08
N LYS A 25 7.98 -6.68 -21.00
CA LYS A 25 7.35 -5.38 -20.80
C LYS A 25 8.30 -4.46 -20.03
N LEU A 26 8.67 -3.33 -20.64
CA LEU A 26 9.48 -2.28 -20.01
C LEU A 26 8.57 -1.14 -19.55
N ILE A 27 8.50 -0.91 -18.24
CA ILE A 27 7.64 0.11 -17.63
C ILE A 27 8.52 1.15 -16.93
N HIS A 28 8.29 2.44 -17.21
CA HIS A 28 9.02 3.53 -16.57
C HIS A 28 8.11 4.33 -15.63
N PHE A 29 8.34 4.22 -14.32
CA PHE A 29 7.70 5.11 -13.34
C PHE A 29 8.57 6.34 -13.14
N ILE A 30 8.03 7.53 -13.44
CA ILE A 30 8.77 8.79 -13.44
C ILE A 30 7.95 9.94 -12.81
N GLY A 31 8.63 11.04 -12.48
CA GLY A 31 7.97 12.33 -12.28
C GLY A 31 7.77 13.04 -13.64
N LYS A 32 6.76 13.91 -13.72
CA LYS A 32 6.39 14.65 -14.97
C LYS A 32 7.53 15.45 -15.59
N ASP A 33 8.48 15.88 -14.78
CA ASP A 33 9.69 16.61 -15.22
C ASP A 33 10.64 15.77 -16.10
N ASN A 34 10.49 14.44 -16.06
CA ASN A 34 11.29 13.50 -16.85
C ASN A 34 10.59 12.97 -18.12
N ILE A 35 9.41 13.48 -18.48
CA ILE A 35 8.63 12.99 -19.63
C ILE A 35 9.46 13.07 -20.92
N VAL A 36 10.10 14.19 -21.20
CA VAL A 36 10.92 14.37 -22.41
C VAL A 36 12.02 13.32 -22.52
N PHE A 37 12.70 13.05 -21.41
CA PHE A 37 13.79 12.06 -21.37
C PHE A 37 13.30 10.63 -21.56
N HIS A 38 12.20 10.24 -20.94
CA HIS A 38 11.70 8.86 -20.94
C HIS A 38 10.71 8.55 -22.08
N CYS A 39 10.09 9.57 -22.70
CA CYS A 39 9.16 9.38 -23.81
C CYS A 39 9.74 9.73 -25.17
N ILE A 40 10.87 10.46 -25.23
CA ILE A 40 11.48 10.88 -26.50
C ILE A 40 12.94 10.44 -26.56
N ILE A 41 13.82 10.98 -25.69
CA ILE A 41 15.27 10.80 -25.83
C ILE A 41 15.66 9.35 -25.58
N PHE A 42 15.26 8.77 -24.46
CA PHE A 42 15.64 7.39 -24.10
C PHE A 42 15.05 6.34 -25.07
N PRO A 43 13.78 6.41 -25.53
CA PRO A 43 13.27 5.52 -26.57
C PRO A 43 14.06 5.58 -27.88
N VAL A 44 14.50 6.76 -28.33
CA VAL A 44 15.36 6.88 -29.53
C VAL A 44 16.68 6.17 -29.31
N MET A 45 17.31 6.35 -28.14
CA MET A 45 18.55 5.65 -27.81
C MET A 45 18.36 4.13 -27.77
N LEU A 46 17.27 3.64 -27.16
CA LEU A 46 16.95 2.20 -27.10
C LEU A 46 16.77 1.63 -28.49
N GLN A 47 16.02 2.31 -29.37
CA GLN A 47 15.77 1.88 -30.75
C GLN A 47 17.05 1.82 -31.57
N LEU A 48 17.91 2.81 -31.45
CA LEU A 48 19.21 2.83 -32.17
C LEU A 48 20.15 1.70 -31.73
N HIS A 49 20.01 1.23 -30.49
CA HIS A 49 20.78 0.11 -29.95
C HIS A 49 20.11 -1.26 -30.11
N GLY A 50 18.93 -1.35 -30.74
CA GLY A 50 18.20 -2.60 -30.94
C GLY A 50 17.55 -3.15 -29.67
N ASN A 51 17.37 -2.32 -28.64
CA ASN A 51 16.67 -2.70 -27.41
C ASN A 51 15.15 -2.50 -27.54
N ILE A 52 14.37 -3.17 -26.68
CA ILE A 52 12.92 -2.98 -26.59
C ILE A 52 12.58 -1.55 -26.14
N LEU A 53 11.42 -1.08 -26.59
CA LEU A 53 10.90 0.24 -26.19
C LEU A 53 10.00 0.13 -24.94
N PRO A 54 9.83 1.22 -24.17
CA PRO A 54 8.88 1.25 -23.07
C PRO A 54 7.45 0.94 -23.54
N THR A 55 6.81 0.00 -22.88
CA THR A 55 5.40 -0.34 -23.13
C THR A 55 4.46 0.68 -22.51
N ASN A 56 4.85 1.25 -21.36
CA ASN A 56 4.13 2.32 -20.68
C ASN A 56 5.09 3.18 -19.84
N VAL A 57 4.71 4.44 -19.64
CA VAL A 57 5.48 5.41 -18.83
C VAL A 57 4.52 6.13 -17.88
N PRO A 58 4.12 5.51 -16.74
CA PRO A 58 3.33 6.19 -15.74
C PRO A 58 4.10 7.36 -15.14
N ALA A 59 3.61 8.58 -15.41
CA ALA A 59 4.24 9.83 -14.98
C ALA A 59 3.43 10.45 -13.85
N ASN A 60 4.04 10.58 -12.68
CA ASN A 60 3.43 11.21 -11.52
C ASN A 60 3.64 12.73 -11.54
N GLU A 61 2.64 13.43 -11.05
CA GLU A 61 2.70 14.84 -10.70
C GLU A 61 3.59 15.07 -9.46
N PHE A 62 3.68 16.29 -8.92
CA PHE A 62 4.51 16.56 -7.75
C PHE A 62 3.76 16.32 -6.44
N MET A 63 4.53 15.95 -5.41
CA MET A 63 4.06 15.88 -4.03
C MET A 63 4.72 17.00 -3.22
N ASN A 64 3.91 17.84 -2.60
CA ASN A 64 4.33 18.88 -1.67
C ASN A 64 4.35 18.36 -0.23
N LEU A 65 4.90 19.14 0.69
CA LEU A 65 5.01 18.80 2.11
C LEU A 65 4.56 20.01 2.94
N GLU A 66 3.48 19.85 3.74
CA GLU A 66 2.97 20.90 4.66
C GLU A 66 2.83 22.28 3.97
N GLY A 67 2.17 22.29 2.79
CA GLY A 67 1.89 23.52 2.04
C GLY A 67 3.01 24.03 1.16
N ASP A 68 4.19 23.40 1.18
CA ASP A 68 5.36 23.92 0.44
C ASP A 68 6.04 22.82 -0.39
N LYS A 69 6.77 23.22 -1.41
CA LYS A 69 7.54 22.30 -2.26
C LYS A 69 8.69 21.68 -1.45
N MET A 70 8.83 20.37 -1.49
CA MET A 70 9.99 19.67 -0.90
C MET A 70 11.31 20.21 -1.46
N SER A 71 12.28 20.44 -0.59
CA SER A 71 13.56 21.05 -0.95
C SER A 71 14.69 20.59 -0.03
N THR A 72 15.68 19.93 -0.60
CA THR A 72 16.90 19.56 0.12
C THR A 72 17.75 20.78 0.51
N SER A 73 17.80 21.80 -0.34
CA SER A 73 18.55 23.04 -0.07
C SER A 73 17.96 23.86 1.07
N ARG A 74 16.63 23.87 1.22
CA ARG A 74 15.92 24.53 2.33
C ARG A 74 15.71 23.61 3.54
N ASN A 75 16.17 22.36 3.46
CA ASN A 75 15.92 21.30 4.46
C ASN A 75 14.42 21.07 4.76
N TRP A 76 13.56 21.37 3.78
CA TRP A 76 12.11 21.12 3.83
C TRP A 76 11.82 19.76 3.21
N LYS A 77 11.97 18.70 4.00
CA LYS A 77 11.89 17.32 3.54
C LYS A 77 11.54 16.37 4.70
N LEU A 78 11.06 15.19 4.37
CA LEU A 78 10.88 14.09 5.31
C LEU A 78 12.09 13.16 5.25
N GLU A 79 12.82 13.05 6.36
CA GLU A 79 13.94 12.09 6.47
C GLU A 79 13.42 10.72 6.90
N MET A 80 13.72 9.69 6.10
CA MET A 80 13.28 8.34 6.41
C MET A 80 13.92 7.79 7.69
N GLU A 81 15.13 8.18 8.00
CA GLU A 81 15.80 7.78 9.25
C GLU A 81 15.07 8.32 10.48
N ASP A 82 14.61 9.58 10.44
CA ASP A 82 13.78 10.17 11.49
C ASP A 82 12.45 9.44 11.64
N TYR A 83 11.81 9.10 10.52
CA TYR A 83 10.58 8.33 10.54
C TYR A 83 10.77 6.94 11.16
N ILE A 84 11.86 6.24 10.81
CA ILE A 84 12.21 4.93 11.39
C ILE A 84 12.40 5.06 12.90
N ASN A 85 13.13 6.07 13.35
CA ASN A 85 13.42 6.30 14.76
C ASN A 85 12.17 6.68 15.57
N ASP A 86 11.29 7.52 15.02
CA ASP A 86 10.13 8.04 15.74
C ASP A 86 8.92 7.10 15.70
N PHE A 87 8.76 6.26 14.64
CA PHE A 87 7.56 5.46 14.44
C PHE A 87 7.80 3.94 14.30
N ILE A 88 8.87 3.52 13.62
CA ILE A 88 9.04 2.09 13.25
C ILE A 88 9.75 1.28 14.31
N LYS A 89 10.58 1.88 15.17
CA LYS A 89 11.23 1.14 16.26
C LYS A 89 10.17 0.43 17.12
N PRO A 90 10.44 -0.79 17.61
CA PRO A 90 9.47 -1.60 18.35
C PRO A 90 8.80 -0.84 19.51
N GLU A 91 9.56 -0.02 20.22
CA GLU A 91 9.08 0.81 21.33
C GLU A 91 8.11 1.92 20.90
N ASN A 92 8.14 2.34 19.62
CA ASN A 92 7.34 3.43 19.09
C ASN A 92 6.16 2.99 18.23
N GLY A 93 6.07 1.71 17.86
CA GLY A 93 4.91 1.21 17.11
C GLY A 93 5.20 0.03 16.19
N GLY A 94 6.47 -0.19 15.84
CA GLY A 94 6.89 -1.34 15.06
C GLY A 94 6.61 -1.23 13.55
N SER A 95 6.82 -2.33 12.86
CA SER A 95 6.74 -2.40 11.38
C SER A 95 5.37 -2.05 10.78
N GLN A 96 4.30 -2.11 11.57
CA GLN A 96 2.96 -1.70 11.09
C GLN A 96 2.90 -0.21 10.75
N LEU A 97 3.73 0.62 11.39
CA LEU A 97 3.81 2.04 11.02
C LEU A 97 4.60 2.29 9.73
N ALA A 98 5.44 1.35 9.28
CA ALA A 98 5.95 1.37 7.92
C ALA A 98 4.81 1.20 6.90
N ASP A 99 3.88 0.28 7.17
CA ASP A 99 2.67 0.11 6.35
C ASP A 99 1.76 1.33 6.39
N THR A 100 1.63 2.01 7.53
CA THR A 100 0.86 3.25 7.63
C THR A 100 1.41 4.34 6.70
N LEU A 101 2.73 4.50 6.64
CA LEU A 101 3.35 5.45 5.70
C LEU A 101 3.11 5.05 4.25
N ARG A 102 3.32 3.76 3.92
CA ARG A 102 3.05 3.22 2.58
C ARG A 102 1.59 3.47 2.18
N TYR A 103 0.67 3.19 3.10
CA TYR A 103 -0.77 3.44 2.92
C TYR A 103 -1.06 4.89 2.58
N TYR A 104 -0.56 5.81 3.39
CA TYR A 104 -0.83 7.23 3.20
C TYR A 104 -0.21 7.76 1.91
N LEU A 105 1.05 7.40 1.61
CA LEU A 105 1.70 7.79 0.36
C LEU A 105 0.96 7.26 -0.88
N THR A 106 0.40 6.05 -0.82
CA THR A 106 -0.42 5.52 -1.90
C THR A 106 -1.76 6.26 -2.01
N ALA A 107 -2.42 6.54 -0.88
CA ALA A 107 -3.71 7.25 -0.85
C ALA A 107 -3.63 8.67 -1.43
N ILE A 108 -2.48 9.33 -1.26
CA ILE A 108 -2.21 10.66 -1.80
C ILE A 108 -1.31 10.64 -3.04
N ALA A 109 -1.10 9.48 -3.66
CA ALA A 109 -0.22 9.38 -4.84
C ALA A 109 -0.64 10.41 -5.91
N PRO A 110 0.30 11.20 -6.44
CA PRO A 110 0.01 12.27 -7.40
C PRO A 110 -0.17 11.71 -8.83
N GLU A 111 -1.11 10.77 -9.01
CA GLU A 111 -1.32 10.05 -10.28
C GLU A 111 -1.86 10.97 -11.40
N SER A 112 -2.68 11.98 -11.06
CA SER A 112 -3.34 12.84 -12.06
C SER A 112 -3.24 14.33 -11.76
N LYS A 113 -2.82 14.71 -10.56
CA LYS A 113 -2.63 16.10 -10.11
C LYS A 113 -1.64 16.14 -8.98
N ASP A 114 -1.05 17.31 -8.75
CA ASP A 114 -0.18 17.55 -7.60
C ASP A 114 -0.91 17.18 -6.30
N SER A 115 -0.19 16.57 -5.37
CA SER A 115 -0.68 16.15 -4.06
C SER A 115 0.13 16.77 -2.95
N GLU A 116 -0.33 16.57 -1.73
CA GLU A 116 0.30 17.13 -0.55
C GLU A 116 0.40 16.08 0.56
N PHE A 117 1.60 15.91 1.08
CA PHE A 117 1.81 15.20 2.34
C PHE A 117 1.61 16.17 3.50
N THR A 118 0.71 15.82 4.42
CA THR A 118 0.57 16.52 5.71
C THR A 118 0.60 15.50 6.84
N TRP A 119 1.22 15.84 7.96
CA TRP A 119 1.23 14.99 9.14
C TRP A 119 -0.17 14.75 9.70
N LYS A 120 -1.05 15.77 9.60
CA LYS A 120 -2.46 15.61 9.98
C LYS A 120 -3.19 14.62 9.06
N GLY A 121 -2.99 14.69 7.75
CA GLY A 121 -3.52 13.73 6.79
C GLY A 121 -3.01 12.31 7.04
N PHE A 122 -1.74 12.17 7.40
CA PHE A 122 -1.14 10.88 7.79
C PHE A 122 -1.83 10.29 9.04
N GLN A 123 -2.03 11.09 10.08
CA GLN A 123 -2.77 10.68 11.28
C GLN A 123 -4.21 10.28 10.95
N ASP A 124 -4.91 11.10 10.17
CA ASP A 124 -6.31 10.87 9.81
C ASP A 124 -6.47 9.58 8.97
N ALA A 125 -5.58 9.33 8.02
CA ALA A 125 -5.55 8.10 7.24
C ALA A 125 -5.33 6.87 8.13
N ASN A 126 -4.38 6.94 9.07
CA ASN A 126 -4.19 5.85 10.04
C ASN A 126 -5.41 5.65 10.94
N ASN A 127 -5.86 6.71 11.61
CA ASN A 127 -6.86 6.58 12.67
C ASN A 127 -8.27 6.27 12.13
N SER A 128 -8.64 6.90 11.00
CA SER A 128 -9.99 6.76 10.43
C SER A 128 -10.12 5.54 9.52
N GLU A 129 -9.08 5.16 8.78
CA GLU A 129 -9.17 4.08 7.80
C GLU A 129 -8.50 2.79 8.27
N LEU A 130 -7.22 2.85 8.64
CA LEU A 130 -6.51 1.63 9.07
C LEU A 130 -6.98 1.13 10.45
N VAL A 131 -7.12 2.01 11.43
CA VAL A 131 -7.59 1.63 12.77
C VAL A 131 -9.09 1.38 12.77
N SER A 132 -9.90 2.37 12.33
CA SER A 132 -11.36 2.35 12.55
C SER A 132 -12.13 1.52 11.51
N ILE A 133 -11.56 1.23 10.33
CA ILE A 133 -12.21 0.42 9.30
C ILE A 133 -11.53 -0.93 9.16
N PHE A 134 -10.30 -0.95 8.66
CA PHE A 134 -9.59 -2.18 8.31
C PHE A 134 -9.26 -3.03 9.55
N GLY A 135 -8.55 -2.45 10.50
CA GLY A 135 -8.16 -3.12 11.75
C GLY A 135 -9.36 -3.47 12.63
N ASN A 136 -10.35 -2.57 12.70
CA ASN A 136 -11.57 -2.79 13.46
C ASN A 136 -12.36 -3.99 12.94
N PHE A 137 -12.54 -4.12 11.62
CA PHE A 137 -13.22 -5.27 11.03
C PHE A 137 -12.54 -6.58 11.42
N ILE A 138 -11.24 -6.69 11.18
CA ILE A 138 -10.46 -7.91 11.43
C ILE A 138 -10.47 -8.27 12.91
N ASN A 139 -10.24 -7.27 13.78
CA ASN A 139 -10.27 -7.49 15.23
C ASN A 139 -11.65 -7.98 15.71
N ARG A 140 -12.73 -7.35 15.26
CA ARG A 140 -14.10 -7.77 15.61
C ARG A 140 -14.41 -9.18 15.13
N ALA A 141 -14.04 -9.53 13.89
CA ALA A 141 -14.23 -10.89 13.36
C ALA A 141 -13.54 -11.95 14.21
N LEU A 142 -12.27 -11.71 14.59
CA LEU A 142 -11.50 -12.63 15.43
C LEU A 142 -12.03 -12.69 16.87
N VAL A 143 -12.36 -11.54 17.48
CA VAL A 143 -12.92 -11.49 18.84
C VAL A 143 -14.24 -12.26 18.94
N LEU A 144 -15.15 -12.01 17.98
CA LEU A 144 -16.45 -12.69 17.97
C LEU A 144 -16.33 -14.18 17.68
N MET A 145 -15.41 -14.57 16.78
CA MET A 145 -15.12 -15.98 16.51
C MET A 145 -14.61 -16.69 17.79
N HIS A 146 -13.69 -16.08 18.52
CA HIS A 146 -13.24 -16.64 19.79
C HIS A 146 -14.36 -16.77 20.82
N LYS A 147 -15.20 -15.74 20.92
CA LYS A 147 -16.28 -15.69 21.90
C LYS A 147 -17.45 -16.61 21.56
N LEU A 148 -17.82 -16.75 20.28
CA LEU A 148 -19.07 -17.41 19.87
C LEU A 148 -18.85 -18.75 19.16
N CYS A 149 -17.61 -19.03 18.70
CA CYS A 149 -17.24 -20.26 17.98
C CYS A 149 -16.02 -20.97 18.59
N ASN A 150 -15.74 -20.77 19.88
CA ASN A 150 -14.66 -21.44 20.62
C ASN A 150 -13.27 -21.35 19.96
N GLY A 151 -12.95 -20.23 19.33
CA GLY A 151 -11.66 -20.00 18.69
C GLY A 151 -11.43 -20.80 17.39
N LYS A 152 -12.48 -21.34 16.77
CA LYS A 152 -12.42 -22.16 15.56
C LYS A 152 -13.26 -21.57 14.44
N VAL A 153 -12.81 -21.77 13.22
CA VAL A 153 -13.57 -21.41 12.01
C VAL A 153 -14.88 -22.19 11.98
N PRO A 154 -16.05 -21.52 12.04
CA PRO A 154 -17.34 -22.21 12.07
C PRO A 154 -17.73 -22.75 10.69
N PRO A 155 -18.65 -23.73 10.60
CA PRO A 155 -19.19 -24.20 9.33
C PRO A 155 -20.06 -23.15 8.63
N LEU A 156 -20.20 -23.27 7.32
CA LEU A 156 -21.14 -22.50 6.51
C LEU A 156 -22.39 -23.38 6.24
N HIS A 157 -23.57 -22.85 6.59
CA HIS A 157 -24.87 -23.50 6.42
C HIS A 157 -25.55 -22.88 5.18
N ASN A 158 -25.32 -23.45 3.99
CA ASN A 158 -25.76 -22.87 2.72
C ASN A 158 -27.28 -22.72 2.63
N GLU A 159 -28.04 -23.57 3.30
CA GLU A 159 -29.50 -23.58 3.34
C GLU A 159 -30.11 -22.37 4.11
N LEU A 160 -29.27 -21.66 4.87
CA LEU A 160 -29.68 -20.51 5.68
C LEU A 160 -29.06 -19.19 5.21
N LEU A 161 -28.44 -19.19 4.03
CA LEU A 161 -27.88 -17.96 3.45
C LEU A 161 -29.03 -17.07 2.92
N ASP A 162 -28.97 -15.79 3.28
CA ASP A 162 -29.89 -14.78 2.76
C ASP A 162 -29.22 -13.90 1.67
N GLU A 163 -29.96 -12.92 1.15
CA GLU A 163 -29.48 -12.01 0.11
C GLU A 163 -28.22 -11.23 0.52
N LEU A 164 -28.12 -10.86 1.80
CA LEU A 164 -26.96 -10.12 2.31
C LEU A 164 -25.71 -10.99 2.37
N ASP A 165 -25.87 -12.28 2.73
CA ASP A 165 -24.79 -13.27 2.71
C ASP A 165 -24.26 -13.45 1.28
N HIS A 166 -25.17 -13.67 0.33
CA HIS A 166 -24.83 -13.83 -1.08
C HIS A 166 -24.14 -12.61 -1.65
N ALA A 167 -24.65 -11.40 -1.39
CA ALA A 167 -24.03 -10.14 -1.85
C ALA A 167 -22.62 -9.95 -1.27
N THR A 168 -22.41 -10.33 0.00
CA THR A 168 -21.09 -10.21 0.63
C THR A 168 -20.10 -11.23 0.06
N ILE A 169 -20.54 -12.47 -0.16
CA ILE A 169 -19.75 -13.53 -0.81
C ILE A 169 -19.35 -13.08 -2.23
N GLU A 170 -20.28 -12.56 -2.99
CA GLU A 170 -20.04 -12.05 -4.34
C GLU A 170 -19.01 -10.91 -4.33
N ALA A 171 -19.13 -9.95 -3.41
CA ALA A 171 -18.17 -8.87 -3.26
C ALA A 171 -16.74 -9.39 -2.99
N ILE A 172 -16.59 -10.45 -2.16
CA ILE A 172 -15.31 -11.11 -1.93
C ILE A 172 -14.78 -11.76 -3.21
N GLN A 173 -15.61 -12.49 -3.92
CA GLN A 173 -15.20 -13.19 -5.15
C GLN A 173 -14.79 -12.26 -6.27
N GLN A 174 -15.46 -11.13 -6.41
CA GLN A 174 -15.16 -10.12 -7.43
C GLN A 174 -13.96 -9.24 -7.07
N SER A 175 -13.57 -9.18 -5.80
CA SER A 175 -12.51 -8.28 -5.31
C SER A 175 -11.16 -8.51 -5.99
N LYS A 176 -10.80 -9.78 -6.28
CA LYS A 176 -9.54 -10.12 -6.98
C LYS A 176 -9.48 -9.39 -8.32
N GLN A 177 -10.46 -9.65 -9.19
CA GLN A 177 -10.47 -9.10 -10.54
C GLN A 177 -10.46 -7.57 -10.53
N LYS A 178 -11.23 -6.97 -9.62
CA LYS A 178 -11.33 -5.50 -9.52
C LYS A 178 -10.01 -4.86 -9.10
N VAL A 179 -9.37 -5.38 -8.06
CA VAL A 179 -8.08 -4.86 -7.58
C VAL A 179 -6.97 -5.15 -8.59
N GLU A 180 -6.93 -6.34 -9.19
CA GLU A 180 -5.96 -6.74 -10.21
C GLU A 180 -6.01 -5.81 -11.43
N GLN A 181 -7.20 -5.53 -11.96
CA GLN A 181 -7.35 -4.62 -13.09
C GLN A 181 -6.83 -3.22 -12.77
N LEU A 182 -7.12 -2.69 -11.58
CA LEU A 182 -6.62 -1.38 -11.17
C LEU A 182 -5.10 -1.34 -11.00
N LEU A 183 -4.50 -2.42 -10.48
CA LEU A 183 -3.05 -2.55 -10.37
C LEU A 183 -2.38 -2.63 -11.76
N GLU A 184 -2.93 -3.42 -12.69
CA GLU A 184 -2.44 -3.54 -14.07
C GLU A 184 -2.59 -2.22 -14.85
N ASP A 185 -3.61 -1.42 -14.53
CA ASP A 185 -3.81 -0.07 -15.08
C ASP A 185 -2.95 1.01 -14.38
N TYR A 186 -2.11 0.63 -13.42
CA TYR A 186 -1.28 1.55 -12.59
C TYR A 186 -2.09 2.56 -11.77
N LYS A 187 -3.34 2.24 -11.42
CA LYS A 187 -4.23 3.02 -10.56
C LYS A 187 -4.12 2.56 -9.12
N PHE A 188 -2.96 2.76 -8.52
CA PHE A 188 -2.64 2.20 -7.19
C PHE A 188 -3.51 2.78 -6.08
N ARG A 189 -3.84 4.05 -6.20
CA ARG A 189 -4.73 4.76 -5.29
C ARG A 189 -6.13 4.15 -5.26
N ASP A 190 -6.72 3.91 -6.44
CA ASP A 190 -8.05 3.29 -6.56
C ASP A 190 -8.00 1.82 -6.14
N ALA A 191 -6.94 1.08 -6.47
CA ALA A 191 -6.74 -0.30 -6.05
C ALA A 191 -6.72 -0.42 -4.51
N GLN A 192 -5.96 0.44 -3.83
CA GLN A 192 -5.93 0.49 -2.37
C GLN A 192 -7.29 0.87 -1.77
N PHE A 193 -7.99 1.83 -2.37
CA PHE A 193 -9.34 2.21 -1.94
C PHE A 193 -10.31 1.04 -1.98
N GLU A 194 -10.26 0.19 -3.03
CA GLU A 194 -11.10 -1.00 -3.13
C GLU A 194 -10.81 -2.03 -2.03
N VAL A 195 -9.55 -2.19 -1.63
CA VAL A 195 -9.19 -3.07 -0.50
C VAL A 195 -9.82 -2.56 0.80
N ILE A 196 -9.76 -1.26 1.08
CA ILE A 196 -10.40 -0.67 2.27
C ILE A 196 -11.92 -0.73 2.16
N ASN A 197 -12.47 -0.54 0.96
CA ASN A 197 -13.91 -0.64 0.71
C ASN A 197 -14.43 -2.05 1.02
N LEU A 198 -13.68 -3.09 0.69
CA LEU A 198 -14.02 -4.46 1.05
C LEU A 198 -14.09 -4.66 2.59
N ALA A 199 -13.20 -4.03 3.34
CA ALA A 199 -13.27 -4.03 4.81
C ALA A 199 -14.49 -3.24 5.34
N ARG A 200 -14.90 -2.15 4.67
CA ARG A 200 -16.16 -1.42 4.98
C ARG A 200 -17.37 -2.31 4.77
N ILE A 201 -17.43 -3.04 3.65
CA ILE A 201 -18.48 -4.03 3.37
C ILE A 201 -18.55 -5.06 4.51
N GLY A 202 -17.41 -5.59 4.94
CA GLY A 202 -17.34 -6.53 6.07
C GLY A 202 -17.88 -5.95 7.39
N ASN A 203 -17.53 -4.69 7.72
CA ASN A 203 -18.08 -4.02 8.90
C ASN A 203 -19.59 -3.82 8.81
N GLN A 204 -20.11 -3.38 7.64
CA GLN A 204 -21.55 -3.19 7.41
C GLN A 204 -22.30 -4.51 7.46
N TYR A 205 -21.74 -5.56 6.85
CA TYR A 205 -22.29 -6.91 6.88
C TYR A 205 -22.43 -7.42 8.34
N MET A 206 -21.33 -7.38 9.09
CA MET A 206 -21.33 -7.81 10.50
C MET A 206 -22.32 -6.99 11.35
N GLN A 207 -22.45 -5.68 11.08
CA GLN A 207 -23.39 -4.81 11.78
C GLN A 207 -24.84 -5.16 11.48
N LYS A 208 -25.17 -5.52 10.23
CA LYS A 208 -26.54 -5.91 9.83
C LYS A 208 -26.91 -7.31 10.33
N LYS A 209 -25.95 -8.24 10.40
CA LYS A 209 -26.16 -9.62 10.92
C LYS A 209 -26.23 -9.71 12.44
N GLU A 210 -25.68 -8.75 13.15
CA GLU A 210 -25.71 -8.63 14.62
C GLU A 210 -25.44 -9.94 15.37
N PRO A 211 -24.33 -10.69 15.12
CA PRO A 211 -24.11 -11.99 15.75
C PRO A 211 -24.09 -11.95 17.28
N TRP A 212 -23.79 -10.79 17.88
CA TRP A 212 -23.87 -10.57 19.33
C TRP A 212 -25.31 -10.50 19.88
N ILE A 213 -26.28 -10.12 19.05
CA ILE A 213 -27.72 -10.16 19.41
C ILE A 213 -28.23 -11.59 19.26
N LEU A 214 -27.90 -12.27 18.15
CA LEU A 214 -28.23 -13.68 17.94
C LEU A 214 -27.70 -14.57 19.09
N ALA A 215 -26.52 -14.27 19.61
CA ALA A 215 -25.94 -14.99 20.74
C ALA A 215 -26.75 -14.89 22.05
N LYS A 216 -27.59 -13.86 22.21
CA LYS A 216 -28.53 -13.74 23.33
C LYS A 216 -29.82 -14.54 23.14
N GLN A 217 -30.05 -15.02 21.93
CA GLN A 217 -31.26 -15.74 21.53
C GLN A 217 -31.05 -17.25 21.36
N LEU A 218 -29.88 -17.79 21.75
CA LEU A 218 -29.53 -19.20 21.54
C LEU A 218 -30.53 -20.18 22.15
N GLU A 219 -31.16 -19.83 23.27
CA GLU A 219 -32.16 -20.68 23.93
C GLU A 219 -33.56 -20.59 23.25
N SER A 220 -33.88 -19.45 22.64
CA SER A 220 -35.19 -19.17 22.06
C SER A 220 -35.27 -19.37 20.55
N ASN A 221 -34.12 -19.35 19.86
CA ASN A 221 -34.03 -19.47 18.41
C ASN A 221 -33.14 -20.67 18.02
N PRO A 222 -33.71 -21.79 17.57
CA PRO A 222 -32.94 -23.00 17.21
C PRO A 222 -31.89 -22.78 16.11
N SER A 223 -32.10 -21.80 15.22
CA SER A 223 -31.18 -21.49 14.12
C SER A 223 -30.14 -20.43 14.48
N ALA A 224 -30.20 -19.82 15.66
CA ALA A 224 -29.32 -18.70 16.03
C ALA A 224 -27.84 -19.06 15.90
N GLN A 225 -27.42 -20.24 16.34
CA GLN A 225 -26.02 -20.67 16.23
C GLN A 225 -25.59 -20.85 14.77
N GLN A 226 -26.45 -21.37 13.90
CA GLN A 226 -26.14 -21.56 12.49
C GLN A 226 -26.02 -20.20 11.77
N LEU A 227 -26.86 -19.23 12.11
CA LEU A 227 -26.79 -17.85 11.57
C LEU A 227 -25.50 -17.14 12.04
N ILE A 228 -25.13 -17.32 13.32
CA ILE A 228 -23.82 -16.85 13.84
C ILE A 228 -22.67 -17.48 13.08
N ASN A 229 -22.74 -18.79 12.85
CA ASN A 229 -21.73 -19.53 12.12
C ASN A 229 -21.56 -18.98 10.69
N ASN A 230 -22.66 -18.74 9.96
CA ASN A 230 -22.62 -18.17 8.62
C ASN A 230 -21.95 -16.79 8.60
N CYS A 231 -22.41 -15.90 9.48
CA CYS A 231 -21.85 -14.56 9.60
C CYS A 231 -20.33 -14.60 9.85
N LEU A 232 -19.89 -15.37 10.83
CA LEU A 232 -18.48 -15.41 11.23
C LEU A 232 -17.63 -16.21 10.22
N HIS A 233 -18.15 -17.24 9.58
CA HIS A 233 -17.47 -17.92 8.48
C HIS A 233 -17.13 -16.94 7.34
N ILE A 234 -18.13 -16.19 6.87
CA ILE A 234 -17.95 -15.20 5.80
C ILE A 234 -16.97 -14.11 6.22
N CYS A 235 -17.08 -13.56 7.45
CA CYS A 235 -16.13 -12.56 7.96
C CYS A 235 -14.70 -13.08 8.05
N LEU A 236 -14.47 -14.35 8.38
CA LEU A 236 -13.14 -14.94 8.45
C LEU A 236 -12.54 -15.20 7.06
N GLN A 237 -13.34 -15.68 6.09
CA GLN A 237 -12.89 -15.79 4.70
C GLN A 237 -12.56 -14.41 4.12
N LEU A 238 -13.37 -13.40 4.40
CA LEU A 238 -13.09 -12.00 4.04
C LEU A 238 -11.77 -11.51 4.68
N THR A 239 -11.53 -11.81 5.96
CA THR A 239 -10.27 -11.46 6.64
C THR A 239 -9.06 -12.07 5.93
N ALA A 240 -9.15 -13.33 5.51
CA ALA A 240 -8.09 -13.99 4.76
C ALA A 240 -7.87 -13.36 3.37
N ASN A 241 -8.96 -12.98 2.68
CA ASN A 241 -8.87 -12.25 1.42
C ASN A 241 -8.26 -10.85 1.59
N LEU A 242 -8.60 -10.14 2.67
CA LEU A 242 -7.97 -8.85 2.99
C LEU A 242 -6.46 -8.98 3.21
N ALA A 243 -5.97 -10.08 3.78
CA ALA A 243 -4.53 -10.31 3.90
C ALA A 243 -3.86 -10.37 2.51
N ILE A 244 -4.46 -11.09 1.56
CA ILE A 244 -3.92 -11.23 0.20
C ILE A 244 -3.96 -9.88 -0.54
N LEU A 245 -5.15 -9.27 -0.60
CA LEU A 245 -5.39 -8.05 -1.37
C LEU A 245 -4.64 -6.83 -0.82
N SER A 246 -4.41 -6.78 0.50
CA SER A 246 -3.63 -5.71 1.11
C SER A 246 -2.12 -5.90 1.02
N ASN A 247 -1.63 -7.10 0.73
CA ASN A 247 -0.19 -7.40 0.75
C ASN A 247 0.66 -6.49 -0.15
N PRO A 248 0.25 -6.06 -1.36
CA PRO A 248 1.00 -5.11 -2.15
C PRO A 248 1.21 -3.75 -1.46
N PHE A 249 0.27 -3.32 -0.63
CA PHE A 249 0.25 -2.03 0.04
C PHE A 249 0.77 -2.10 1.47
N LEU A 250 0.36 -3.13 2.22
CA LEU A 250 0.54 -3.32 3.66
C LEU A 250 1.20 -4.68 3.97
N PRO A 251 2.43 -4.93 3.51
CA PRO A 251 3.04 -6.27 3.59
C PRO A 251 3.29 -6.76 5.02
N PHE A 252 3.64 -5.88 5.95
CA PHE A 252 3.84 -6.27 7.36
C PHE A 252 2.51 -6.60 8.04
N THR A 253 1.47 -5.85 7.72
CA THR A 253 0.10 -6.09 8.21
C THR A 253 -0.47 -7.39 7.63
N ALA A 254 -0.29 -7.65 6.35
CA ALA A 254 -0.70 -8.91 5.71
C ALA A 254 -0.06 -10.12 6.40
N LYS A 255 1.24 -10.08 6.68
CA LYS A 255 1.94 -11.12 7.46
C LYS A 255 1.42 -11.25 8.88
N LYS A 256 1.10 -10.15 9.55
CA LYS A 256 0.49 -10.19 10.89
C LYS A 256 -0.89 -10.82 10.85
N ILE A 257 -1.70 -10.56 9.83
CA ILE A 257 -3.00 -11.24 9.64
C ILE A 257 -2.77 -12.75 9.43
N CYS A 258 -1.83 -13.16 8.57
CA CYS A 258 -1.47 -14.57 8.39
C CYS A 258 -1.06 -15.23 9.72
N TYR A 259 -0.27 -14.54 10.53
CA TYR A 259 0.10 -15.01 11.88
C TYR A 259 -1.14 -15.23 12.75
N LEU A 260 -2.09 -14.28 12.81
CA LEU A 260 -3.32 -14.38 13.59
C LEU A 260 -4.22 -15.52 13.08
N LEU A 261 -4.30 -15.72 11.77
CA LEU A 261 -5.04 -16.80 11.14
C LEU A 261 -4.31 -18.15 11.22
N LYS A 262 -3.08 -18.22 11.74
CA LYS A 262 -2.22 -19.42 11.81
C LYS A 262 -1.96 -20.07 10.44
N VAL A 263 -1.91 -19.28 9.38
CA VAL A 263 -1.63 -19.74 8.02
C VAL A 263 -0.22 -19.37 7.59
N VAL A 264 0.32 -20.11 6.65
CA VAL A 264 1.65 -19.85 6.07
C VAL A 264 1.56 -18.78 5.00
N ASP A 265 2.69 -18.09 4.71
CA ASP A 265 2.75 -16.99 3.75
C ASP A 265 2.30 -17.39 2.33
N LYS A 266 2.27 -18.68 1.99
CA LYS A 266 1.74 -19.18 0.72
C LYS A 266 0.27 -18.80 0.47
N ILE A 267 -0.50 -18.50 1.51
CA ILE A 267 -1.87 -18.00 1.35
C ILE A 267 -1.88 -16.65 0.62
N LEU A 268 -0.80 -15.85 0.73
CA LEU A 268 -0.64 -14.54 0.09
C LEU A 268 -0.40 -14.62 -1.42
N ASP A 269 -0.26 -15.81 -2.00
CA ASP A 269 -0.22 -15.99 -3.45
C ASP A 269 -1.50 -15.40 -4.06
N TRP A 270 -1.35 -14.50 -5.04
CA TRP A 270 -2.45 -13.72 -5.61
C TRP A 270 -3.59 -14.58 -6.15
N GLU A 271 -3.27 -15.78 -6.65
CA GLU A 271 -4.26 -16.73 -7.16
C GLU A 271 -5.29 -17.20 -6.13
N ASN A 272 -4.97 -17.06 -4.84
CA ASN A 272 -5.87 -17.41 -3.76
C ASN A 272 -6.94 -16.33 -3.50
N ALA A 273 -6.75 -15.10 -3.98
CA ALA A 273 -7.69 -14.00 -3.78
C ALA A 273 -9.06 -14.29 -4.39
N GLY A 274 -10.12 -13.86 -3.72
CA GLY A 274 -11.52 -14.11 -4.09
C GLY A 274 -12.07 -15.47 -3.62
N SER A 275 -11.25 -16.33 -3.01
CA SER A 275 -11.69 -17.65 -2.55
C SER A 275 -12.45 -17.59 -1.22
N MET A 276 -13.53 -18.37 -1.14
CA MET A 276 -14.30 -18.59 0.09
C MET A 276 -13.86 -19.88 0.85
N LYS A 277 -12.69 -20.44 0.49
CA LYS A 277 -12.17 -21.69 1.05
C LYS A 277 -10.74 -21.55 1.55
N LEU A 278 -10.34 -20.35 1.96
CA LEU A 278 -8.98 -20.06 2.45
C LEU A 278 -8.75 -20.64 3.84
N LEU A 279 -9.78 -20.66 4.68
CA LEU A 279 -9.73 -21.18 6.04
C LEU A 279 -10.66 -22.39 6.15
N SER A 280 -10.11 -23.53 6.60
CA SER A 280 -10.86 -24.78 6.76
C SER A 280 -11.73 -24.74 8.03
N VAL A 281 -12.95 -25.28 7.93
CA VAL A 281 -13.87 -25.43 9.07
C VAL A 281 -13.21 -26.24 10.19
N GLY A 282 -13.41 -25.78 11.43
CA GLY A 282 -12.83 -26.39 12.62
C GLY A 282 -11.38 -26.01 12.90
N TYR A 283 -10.72 -25.27 11.99
CA TYR A 283 -9.36 -24.81 12.19
C TYR A 283 -9.29 -23.74 13.30
N SER A 284 -8.33 -23.89 14.22
CA SER A 284 -8.16 -23.00 15.37
C SER A 284 -7.27 -21.83 15.05
N LEU A 285 -7.73 -20.61 15.31
CA LEU A 285 -6.99 -19.37 15.08
C LEU A 285 -6.32 -18.86 16.35
N ARG A 286 -5.40 -17.90 16.23
CA ARG A 286 -4.76 -17.24 17.39
C ARG A 286 -5.72 -16.25 18.06
N ALA A 287 -5.43 -15.91 19.29
CA ALA A 287 -6.10 -14.82 19.99
C ALA A 287 -5.95 -13.49 19.19
N PRO A 288 -7.00 -12.64 19.18
CA PRO A 288 -6.95 -11.37 18.47
C PRO A 288 -5.91 -10.43 19.07
N GLU A 289 -5.18 -9.74 18.20
CA GLU A 289 -4.28 -8.65 18.52
C GLU A 289 -4.60 -7.45 17.62
N LEU A 290 -4.41 -6.25 18.12
CA LEU A 290 -4.57 -5.04 17.31
C LEU A 290 -3.53 -4.99 16.19
N LEU A 291 -3.98 -4.70 14.98
CA LEU A 291 -3.11 -4.54 13.81
C LEU A 291 -2.43 -3.17 13.80
N PHE A 292 -3.13 -2.14 14.23
CA PHE A 292 -2.66 -0.76 14.23
C PHE A 292 -2.95 -0.11 15.58
N ARG A 293 -2.10 0.83 15.97
CA ARG A 293 -2.36 1.75 17.06
C ARG A 293 -2.82 3.10 16.52
N LYS A 294 -3.48 3.88 17.34
CA LYS A 294 -3.73 5.29 17.02
C LYS A 294 -2.43 6.09 17.06
N ILE A 295 -2.40 7.11 16.26
CA ILE A 295 -1.36 8.15 16.28
C ILE A 295 -1.99 9.35 17.00
N GLU A 296 -1.33 9.83 18.04
CA GLU A 296 -1.83 10.91 18.90
C GLU A 296 -1.41 12.30 18.38
N ASP A 297 -2.13 13.34 18.76
CA ASP A 297 -1.88 14.71 18.28
C ASP A 297 -0.49 15.24 18.66
N GLU A 298 0.04 14.83 19.79
CA GLU A 298 1.38 15.19 20.28
C GLU A 298 2.48 14.64 19.34
N GLU A 299 2.30 13.44 18.78
CA GLU A 299 3.25 12.84 17.84
C GLU A 299 3.32 13.67 16.56
N ILE A 300 2.17 14.15 16.06
CA ILE A 300 2.07 14.96 14.86
C ILE A 300 2.66 16.36 15.09
N THR A 301 2.34 16.98 16.22
CA THR A 301 2.88 18.28 16.60
C THR A 301 4.41 18.24 16.64
N LYS A 302 5.00 17.19 17.25
CA LYS A 302 6.45 16.98 17.29
C LYS A 302 7.07 16.91 15.90
N GLN A 303 6.43 16.24 14.94
CA GLN A 303 6.95 16.13 13.57
C GLN A 303 6.91 17.48 12.83
N ILE A 304 5.82 18.23 12.99
CA ILE A 304 5.68 19.57 12.41
C ILE A 304 6.73 20.53 12.99
N GLU A 305 6.95 20.48 14.31
CA GLU A 305 7.99 21.29 14.97
C GLU A 305 9.40 20.92 14.49
N LYS A 306 9.71 19.63 14.36
CA LYS A 306 10.98 19.16 13.78
C LYS A 306 11.21 19.72 12.37
N LEU A 307 10.18 19.63 11.51
CA LEU A 307 10.26 20.12 10.14
C LEU A 307 10.54 21.63 10.09
N LYS A 308 9.82 22.42 10.90
CA LYS A 308 10.01 23.87 11.00
C LYS A 308 11.39 24.22 11.55
N ALA A 309 11.84 23.56 12.62
CA ALA A 309 13.16 23.80 13.21
C ALA A 309 14.30 23.47 12.23
N ALA A 310 14.15 22.38 11.44
CA ALA A 310 15.14 22.00 10.44
C ALA A 310 15.27 23.01 9.30
N ALA A 311 14.17 23.68 8.92
CA ALA A 311 14.16 24.73 7.91
C ALA A 311 14.83 26.03 8.37
N VAL A 312 14.65 26.40 9.66
CA VAL A 312 15.21 27.65 10.23
C VAL A 312 16.72 27.57 10.44
N ASN A 313 17.26 26.38 10.73
CA ASN A 313 18.66 26.17 11.06
C ASN A 313 19.64 26.22 9.87
N LYS A 314 19.17 26.43 8.65
CA LYS A 314 20.04 26.76 7.51
C LYS A 314 20.06 28.26 7.32
N GLU A 315 21.10 28.91 7.83
CA GLU A 315 21.50 30.20 7.31
C GLU A 315 21.61 30.12 5.79
N PRO A 316 21.13 31.13 5.04
CA PRO A 316 21.35 31.16 3.61
C PRO A 316 22.87 31.05 3.43
N ILE A 317 23.33 29.98 2.78
CA ILE A 317 24.69 29.93 2.27
C ILE A 317 24.74 31.08 1.26
N VAL A 318 25.17 32.25 1.73
CA VAL A 318 25.61 33.28 0.82
C VAL A 318 26.83 32.68 0.13
N GLN A 319 26.58 32.03 -0.99
CA GLN A 319 27.63 31.70 -1.93
C GLN A 319 28.16 33.02 -2.44
N THR A 320 29.09 33.58 -1.73
CA THR A 320 30.06 34.51 -2.31
C THR A 320 30.99 33.71 -3.20
N THR A 321 30.47 33.06 -4.20
CA THR A 321 31.24 32.70 -5.36
C THR A 321 31.51 34.03 -6.07
N PRO A 322 32.75 34.47 -6.17
CA PRO A 322 33.07 35.55 -7.11
C PRO A 322 32.45 35.17 -8.44
N ALA A 323 31.71 36.09 -9.07
CA ALA A 323 31.14 35.87 -10.37
C ALA A 323 32.20 35.19 -11.25
N PRO A 324 31.93 34.03 -11.84
CA PRO A 324 32.92 33.39 -12.70
C PRO A 324 33.32 34.41 -13.75
N ALA A 325 34.59 34.62 -13.92
CA ALA A 325 35.10 35.49 -14.96
C ALA A 325 34.35 35.15 -16.25
N VAL A 326 33.70 36.13 -16.84
CA VAL A 326 32.91 35.94 -18.07
C VAL A 326 33.86 35.31 -19.07
N LYS A 327 33.61 34.02 -19.40
CA LYS A 327 34.36 33.35 -20.45
C LYS A 327 34.17 34.14 -21.75
N PRO A 328 35.21 34.31 -22.56
CA PRO A 328 35.05 34.96 -23.85
C PRO A 328 33.94 34.26 -24.66
N GLU A 329 33.13 35.04 -25.36
CA GLU A 329 32.11 34.49 -26.26
C GLU A 329 32.76 33.49 -27.22
N ILE A 330 32.21 32.28 -27.25
CA ILE A 330 32.65 31.23 -28.17
C ILE A 330 31.93 31.52 -29.49
N VAL A 331 32.68 31.76 -30.55
CA VAL A 331 32.14 31.91 -31.90
C VAL A 331 32.03 30.55 -32.59
N PHE A 332 31.22 30.47 -33.66
CA PHE A 332 30.97 29.21 -34.39
C PHE A 332 32.26 28.47 -34.81
N ASP A 333 33.29 29.23 -35.19
CA ASP A 333 34.60 28.68 -35.59
C ASP A 333 35.37 28.00 -34.47
N ASP A 334 35.08 28.34 -33.22
CA ASP A 334 35.65 27.63 -32.04
C ASP A 334 34.91 26.32 -31.79
N PHE A 335 33.60 26.30 -32.06
CA PHE A 335 32.80 25.08 -31.98
C PHE A 335 33.16 24.10 -33.12
N ALA A 336 33.45 24.61 -34.33
CA ALA A 336 33.83 23.77 -35.47
C ALA A 336 35.21 23.07 -35.31
N LYS A 337 36.01 23.47 -34.34
CA LYS A 337 37.29 22.84 -33.98
C LYS A 337 37.19 21.66 -33.04
N ILE A 338 35.97 21.42 -32.49
CA ILE A 338 35.74 20.27 -31.58
C ILE A 338 35.53 19.04 -32.46
N ASP A 339 36.48 18.13 -32.41
CA ASP A 339 36.39 16.81 -33.05
C ASP A 339 35.50 15.93 -32.15
N LEU A 340 34.31 15.54 -32.66
CA LEU A 340 33.33 14.71 -31.96
C LEU A 340 33.53 13.23 -32.31
#